data_013e6ee0f4bc8fb9b404c7f8dfc9ceaa
#
_entry.id   013e6ee0f4bc8fb9b404c7f8dfc9ceaa
#
_cell.length_a   1.000
_cell.length_b   1.000
_cell.length_c   1.000
_cell.angle_alpha   90.00
_cell.angle_beta   90.00
_cell.angle_gamma   90.00
#
_symmetry.space_group_name_H-M   'P 1'
#
loop_
_entity.id
_entity.type
_entity.pdbx_description
1 polymer ?
#
loop_
_entity_poly.entity_id
_entity_poly.type
_entity_poly.pdbx_seq_one_letter_code
_entity_poly.pdbx_strand_id
1 'polypeptide(L)'
;MLDVAIVTRDKPGRGEFLFSEQLVWTGAKNSVIREDQRLSVAVYEYGSEARKKVMTALGKLPCGYRIAYSSPYVAGQIAAVESGMAVAVLTRCSVPDSLHIINSEQLPALPSLDVVVISRDNTANSTLNELLVNDIKLQLSR
;
A
#
# COMPACT_ATOMS: atom_id res chain seq x y z
N MET A 1 23.03 9.66 -8.35
CA MET A 1 22.82 8.35 -7.74
C MET A 1 22.47 8.52 -6.27
N LEU A 2 21.40 7.89 -5.81
CA LEU A 2 20.95 8.04 -4.43
C LEU A 2 21.79 7.15 -3.50
N ASP A 3 22.34 7.75 -2.43
CA ASP A 3 23.04 6.99 -1.38
C ASP A 3 22.05 6.36 -0.38
N VAL A 4 20.85 6.91 -0.28
CA VAL A 4 19.78 6.44 0.61
C VAL A 4 18.47 6.46 -0.16
N ALA A 5 17.70 5.39 -0.03
CA ALA A 5 16.36 5.30 -0.61
C ALA A 5 15.37 4.78 0.42
N ILE A 6 14.17 5.35 0.44
CA ILE A 6 13.05 4.88 1.26
C ILE A 6 12.15 4.05 0.36
N VAL A 7 12.00 2.77 0.67
CA VAL A 7 11.27 1.83 -0.18
C VAL A 7 10.44 0.88 0.67
N THR A 8 9.46 0.25 0.03
CA THR A 8 8.75 -0.88 0.62
C THR A 8 9.66 -2.11 0.57
N ARG A 9 9.76 -2.82 1.69
CA ARG A 9 10.60 -4.02 1.77
C ARG A 9 10.05 -5.11 0.85
N ASP A 10 10.89 -5.60 -0.05
CA ASP A 10 10.55 -6.67 -0.98
C ASP A 10 11.11 -8.03 -0.55
N LYS A 11 12.11 -8.05 0.33
CA LYS A 11 12.76 -9.26 0.83
C LYS A 11 12.99 -9.15 2.32
N PRO A 12 12.82 -10.26 3.09
CA PRO A 12 13.14 -10.27 4.50
C PRO A 12 14.60 -9.83 4.76
N GLY A 13 14.79 -9.00 5.75
CA GLY A 13 16.12 -8.53 6.15
C GLY A 13 16.73 -7.44 5.27
N ARG A 14 16.10 -7.07 4.18
CA ARG A 14 16.62 -6.01 3.31
C ARG A 14 16.31 -4.64 3.90
N GLY A 15 17.34 -3.82 4.06
CA GLY A 15 17.21 -2.46 4.56
C GLY A 15 16.97 -2.37 6.05
N GLU A 16 16.97 -1.16 6.56
CA GLU A 16 16.68 -0.86 7.95
C GLU A 16 15.22 -0.47 8.11
N PHE A 17 14.52 -1.12 9.04
CA PHE A 17 13.11 -0.88 9.28
C PHE A 17 12.86 0.54 9.78
N LEU A 18 11.89 1.22 9.17
CA LEU A 18 11.42 2.53 9.60
C LEU A 18 10.07 2.41 10.32
N PHE A 19 9.08 1.90 9.61
CA PHE A 19 7.72 1.75 10.16
C PHE A 19 6.92 0.79 9.28
N SER A 20 5.80 0.32 9.81
CA SER A 20 4.81 -0.45 9.03
C SER A 20 3.69 0.46 8.58
N GLU A 21 3.34 0.39 7.30
CA GLU A 21 2.19 1.05 6.74
C GLU A 21 1.01 0.11 6.73
N GLN A 22 -0.08 0.51 7.35
CA GLN A 22 -1.31 -0.26 7.33
C GLN A 22 -2.01 -0.11 5.98
N LEU A 23 -2.36 -1.23 5.35
CA LEU A 23 -3.19 -1.26 4.16
C LEU A 23 -4.66 -1.34 4.56
N VAL A 24 -5.50 -0.59 3.86
CA VAL A 24 -6.93 -0.54 4.13
C VAL A 24 -7.73 -0.61 2.83
N TRP A 25 -8.92 -1.22 2.90
CA TRP A 25 -9.88 -1.19 1.82
C TRP A 25 -10.56 0.18 1.80
N THR A 26 -10.69 0.77 0.61
CA THR A 26 -11.33 2.07 0.45
C THR A 26 -12.43 2.01 -0.59
N GLY A 27 -13.47 2.79 -0.37
CA GLY A 27 -14.59 2.91 -1.27
C GLY A 27 -15.15 4.33 -1.30
N ALA A 28 -16.01 4.60 -2.28
CA ALA A 28 -16.79 5.83 -2.31
C ALA A 28 -17.74 5.86 -1.12
N LYS A 29 -18.09 7.06 -0.65
CA LYS A 29 -18.85 7.21 0.61
C LYS A 29 -20.15 6.44 0.67
N ASN A 30 -20.76 6.15 -0.46
CA ASN A 30 -22.03 5.43 -0.52
C ASN A 30 -21.89 4.03 -1.10
N SER A 31 -20.67 3.50 -1.17
CA SER A 31 -20.46 2.17 -1.72
C SER A 31 -20.88 1.09 -0.72
N VAL A 32 -21.47 0.03 -1.27
CA VAL A 32 -21.91 -1.15 -0.52
C VAL A 32 -21.21 -2.37 -1.08
N ILE A 33 -20.63 -3.19 -0.20
CA ILE A 33 -20.02 -4.45 -0.60
C ILE A 33 -21.12 -5.52 -0.65
N ARG A 34 -21.22 -6.22 -1.78
CA ARG A 34 -22.18 -7.30 -1.97
C ARG A 34 -21.46 -8.63 -1.99
N GLU A 35 -21.88 -9.55 -1.13
CA GLU A 35 -21.31 -10.88 -1.02
C GLU A 35 -21.61 -11.75 -2.23
N ASP A 36 -22.73 -11.50 -2.90
CA ASP A 36 -23.24 -12.30 -4.01
C ASP A 36 -22.67 -11.88 -5.36
N GLN A 37 -21.79 -10.91 -5.40
CA GLN A 37 -21.20 -10.39 -6.64
C GLN A 37 -19.69 -10.38 -6.59
N ARG A 38 -19.07 -10.42 -7.78
CA ARG A 38 -17.64 -10.23 -7.92
C ARG A 38 -17.28 -8.81 -7.50
N LEU A 39 -16.22 -8.68 -6.73
CA LEU A 39 -15.74 -7.37 -6.29
C LEU A 39 -14.99 -6.69 -7.43
N SER A 40 -15.42 -5.48 -7.80
CA SER A 40 -14.66 -4.66 -8.76
C SER A 40 -13.56 -3.92 -8.04
N VAL A 41 -12.33 -4.10 -8.48
CA VAL A 41 -11.16 -3.56 -7.80
C VAL A 41 -10.28 -2.75 -8.73
N ALA A 42 -9.68 -1.71 -8.19
CA ALA A 42 -8.57 -1.00 -8.80
C ALA A 42 -7.27 -1.51 -8.15
N VAL A 43 -6.28 -1.82 -8.97
CA VAL A 43 -5.03 -2.39 -8.48
C VAL A 43 -3.83 -1.67 -9.06
N TYR A 44 -2.70 -1.79 -8.37
CA TYR A 44 -1.42 -1.32 -8.88
C TYR A 44 -0.92 -2.22 -10.01
N GLU A 45 0.05 -1.75 -10.76
CA GLU A 45 0.64 -2.53 -11.84
C GLU A 45 1.51 -3.67 -11.32
N TYR A 46 1.83 -4.60 -12.21
CA TYR A 46 2.72 -5.72 -11.91
C TYR A 46 4.05 -5.24 -11.33
N GLY A 47 4.61 -6.06 -10.44
CA GLY A 47 5.91 -5.81 -9.85
C GLY A 47 5.89 -5.02 -8.56
N SER A 48 4.77 -4.41 -8.16
CA SER A 48 4.71 -3.73 -6.88
C SER A 48 4.43 -4.72 -5.75
N GLU A 49 5.02 -4.47 -4.59
CA GLU A 49 4.76 -5.29 -3.40
C GLU A 49 3.32 -5.12 -2.92
N ALA A 50 2.77 -3.91 -3.05
CA ALA A 50 1.37 -3.66 -2.73
C ALA A 50 0.44 -4.52 -3.59
N ARG A 51 0.70 -4.60 -4.90
CA ARG A 51 -0.11 -5.45 -5.79
C ARG A 51 -0.07 -6.91 -5.37
N LYS A 52 1.11 -7.44 -5.06
CA LYS A 52 1.24 -8.84 -4.65
C LYS A 52 0.39 -9.15 -3.42
N LYS A 53 0.42 -8.28 -2.43
CA LYS A 53 -0.34 -8.44 -1.19
C LYS A 53 -1.84 -8.34 -1.44
N VAL A 54 -2.27 -7.40 -2.28
CA VAL A 54 -3.66 -7.23 -2.66
C VAL A 54 -4.17 -8.44 -3.43
N MET A 55 -3.41 -8.93 -4.40
CA MET A 55 -3.81 -10.10 -5.20
C MET A 55 -3.93 -11.35 -4.33
N THR A 56 -3.04 -11.54 -3.37
CA THR A 56 -3.13 -12.65 -2.41
C THR A 56 -4.41 -12.55 -1.58
N ALA A 57 -4.74 -11.35 -1.10
CA ALA A 57 -5.97 -11.13 -0.34
C ALA A 57 -7.23 -11.37 -1.20
N LEU A 58 -7.24 -10.88 -2.44
CA LEU A 58 -8.36 -11.06 -3.35
C LEU A 58 -8.65 -12.51 -3.69
N GLY A 59 -7.61 -13.35 -3.70
CA GLY A 59 -7.78 -14.78 -3.93
C GLY A 59 -8.61 -15.50 -2.87
N LYS A 60 -8.86 -14.86 -1.72
CA LYS A 60 -9.66 -15.42 -0.63
C LYS A 60 -11.16 -15.09 -0.75
N LEU A 61 -11.55 -14.27 -1.72
CA LEU A 61 -12.95 -13.87 -1.90
C LEU A 61 -13.78 -15.03 -2.45
N PRO A 62 -14.93 -15.38 -1.82
CA PRO A 62 -15.75 -16.50 -2.26
C PRO A 62 -16.30 -16.35 -3.67
N CYS A 63 -16.77 -15.17 -4.05
CA CYS A 63 -17.34 -14.90 -5.37
C CYS A 63 -16.30 -14.37 -6.36
N GLY A 64 -15.05 -14.22 -5.95
CA GLY A 64 -14.00 -13.72 -6.80
C GLY A 64 -14.02 -12.20 -6.96
N TYR A 65 -13.23 -11.73 -7.91
CA TYR A 65 -13.04 -10.30 -8.14
C TYR A 65 -12.88 -10.03 -9.64
N ARG A 66 -13.03 -8.77 -9.99
CA ARG A 66 -12.78 -8.28 -11.34
C ARG A 66 -11.88 -7.05 -11.26
N ILE A 67 -10.79 -7.06 -12.01
CA ILE A 67 -9.92 -5.88 -12.10
C ILE A 67 -10.58 -4.89 -13.05
N ALA A 68 -11.10 -3.81 -12.50
CA ALA A 68 -11.76 -2.76 -13.27
C ALA A 68 -10.79 -1.68 -13.72
N TYR A 69 -9.65 -1.54 -13.04
CA TYR A 69 -8.68 -0.49 -13.32
C TYR A 69 -7.31 -0.89 -12.80
N SER A 70 -6.27 -0.51 -13.54
CA SER A 70 -4.89 -0.75 -13.13
C SER A 70 -4.06 0.52 -13.40
N SER A 71 -3.27 0.94 -12.42
CA SER A 71 -2.44 2.13 -12.53
C SER A 71 -1.27 2.04 -11.56
N PRO A 72 -0.08 2.53 -11.93
CA PRO A 72 1.03 2.61 -11.00
C PRO A 72 0.89 3.74 -9.97
N TYR A 73 -0.08 4.64 -10.16
CA TYR A 73 -0.20 5.85 -9.35
C TYR A 73 -1.35 5.78 -8.36
N VAL A 74 -1.10 6.26 -7.14
CA VAL A 74 -2.13 6.38 -6.10
C VAL A 74 -3.27 7.30 -6.58
N ALA A 75 -2.95 8.38 -7.29
CA ALA A 75 -3.95 9.29 -7.82
C ALA A 75 -4.93 8.57 -8.76
N GLY A 76 -4.46 7.64 -9.58
CA GLY A 76 -5.32 6.84 -10.44
C GLY A 76 -6.23 5.89 -9.64
N GLN A 77 -5.72 5.29 -8.58
CA GLN A 77 -6.50 4.45 -7.69
C GLN A 77 -7.63 5.26 -7.03
N ILE A 78 -7.30 6.42 -6.50
CA ILE A 78 -8.27 7.32 -5.86
C ILE A 78 -9.35 7.74 -6.84
N ALA A 79 -8.97 8.12 -8.06
CA ALA A 79 -9.94 8.52 -9.09
C ALA A 79 -10.90 7.39 -9.44
N ALA A 80 -10.40 6.17 -9.57
CA ALA A 80 -11.23 5.00 -9.86
C ALA A 80 -12.24 4.74 -8.73
N VAL A 81 -11.82 4.88 -7.49
CA VAL A 81 -12.70 4.69 -6.33
C VAL A 81 -13.73 5.82 -6.22
N GLU A 82 -13.31 7.07 -6.40
CA GLU A 82 -14.21 8.23 -6.36
C GLU A 82 -15.32 8.14 -7.40
N SER A 83 -15.02 7.58 -8.58
CA SER A 83 -16.00 7.39 -9.64
C SER A 83 -17.05 6.32 -9.31
N GLY A 84 -16.82 5.53 -8.26
CA GLY A 84 -17.71 4.43 -7.89
C GLY A 84 -17.47 3.15 -8.70
N MET A 85 -16.48 3.12 -9.60
CA MET A 85 -16.25 1.94 -10.44
C MET A 85 -15.59 0.78 -9.70
N ALA A 86 -14.89 1.05 -8.61
CA ALA A 86 -14.11 0.03 -7.94
C ALA A 86 -13.85 0.39 -6.48
N VAL A 87 -13.45 -0.60 -5.71
CA VAL A 87 -12.76 -0.41 -4.42
C VAL A 87 -11.27 -0.56 -4.65
N ALA A 88 -10.47 -0.01 -3.76
CA ALA A 88 -9.02 -0.11 -3.86
C ALA A 88 -8.41 -0.29 -2.48
N VAL A 89 -7.21 -0.87 -2.46
CA VAL A 89 -6.39 -0.93 -1.26
C VAL A 89 -5.40 0.23 -1.31
N LEU A 90 -5.42 1.05 -0.28
CA LEU A 90 -4.49 2.16 -0.12
C LEU A 90 -3.78 2.02 1.22
N THR A 91 -2.62 2.67 1.34
CA THR A 91 -2.05 2.88 2.67
C THR A 91 -2.96 3.83 3.43
N ARG A 92 -3.12 3.59 4.72
CA ARG A 92 -4.06 4.37 5.54
C ARG A 92 -3.78 5.88 5.46
N CYS A 93 -2.52 6.28 5.42
CA CYS A 93 -2.13 7.69 5.33
C CYS A 93 -2.47 8.34 3.98
N SER A 94 -2.73 7.54 2.95
CA SER A 94 -3.03 8.03 1.60
C SER A 94 -4.52 8.19 1.33
N VAL A 95 -5.38 7.79 2.27
CA VAL A 95 -6.84 7.85 2.07
C VAL A 95 -7.31 9.29 2.20
N PRO A 96 -7.86 9.89 1.13
CA PRO A 96 -8.38 11.25 1.21
C PRO A 96 -9.75 11.29 1.89
N ASP A 97 -10.18 12.49 2.29
CA ASP A 97 -11.48 12.68 2.92
C ASP A 97 -12.66 12.35 2.01
N SER A 98 -12.44 12.36 0.71
CA SER A 98 -13.47 12.01 -0.29
C SER A 98 -13.84 10.52 -0.28
N LEU A 99 -12.99 9.68 0.31
CA LEU A 99 -13.20 8.24 0.41
C LEU A 99 -13.42 7.84 1.85
N HIS A 100 -13.95 6.63 2.05
CA HIS A 100 -14.02 6.05 3.38
C HIS A 100 -13.27 4.73 3.45
N ILE A 101 -12.81 4.39 4.65
CA ILE A 101 -12.20 3.10 4.94
C ILE A 101 -13.32 2.10 5.18
N ILE A 102 -13.30 1.00 4.42
CA ILE A 102 -14.30 -0.05 4.55
C ILE A 102 -13.84 -1.05 5.59
N ASN A 103 -14.57 -1.12 6.70
CA ASN A 103 -14.37 -2.13 7.74
C ASN A 103 -15.49 -3.16 7.62
N SER A 104 -15.22 -4.22 6.85
CA SER A 104 -16.22 -5.26 6.60
C SER A 104 -15.60 -6.63 6.77
N GLU A 105 -16.31 -7.52 7.46
CA GLU A 105 -15.92 -8.92 7.57
C GLU A 105 -15.99 -9.65 6.23
N GLN A 106 -16.70 -9.09 5.26
CA GLN A 106 -16.81 -9.62 3.92
C GLN A 106 -15.54 -9.44 3.09
N LEU A 107 -14.67 -8.51 3.50
CA LEU A 107 -13.40 -8.27 2.82
C LEU A 107 -12.26 -8.98 3.56
N PRO A 108 -11.31 -9.56 2.82
CA PRO A 108 -10.20 -10.25 3.44
C PRO A 108 -9.30 -9.30 4.20
N ALA A 109 -8.66 -9.83 5.25
CA ALA A 109 -7.68 -9.07 6.01
C ALA A 109 -6.48 -8.73 5.12
N LEU A 110 -5.91 -7.54 5.35
CA LEU A 110 -4.75 -7.06 4.61
C LEU A 110 -3.52 -7.05 5.50
N PRO A 111 -2.37 -7.44 4.97
CA PRO A 111 -1.11 -7.30 5.69
C PRO A 111 -0.65 -5.85 5.69
N SER A 112 0.30 -5.52 6.55
CA SER A 112 1.00 -4.25 6.52
C SER A 112 2.16 -4.30 5.54
N LEU A 113 2.59 -3.13 5.08
CA LEU A 113 3.82 -2.96 4.30
C LEU A 113 4.91 -2.43 5.21
N ASP A 114 6.06 -3.08 5.18
CA ASP A 114 7.23 -2.58 5.88
C ASP A 114 7.95 -1.56 5.00
N VAL A 115 8.12 -0.36 5.53
CA VAL A 115 8.91 0.69 4.89
C VAL A 115 10.29 0.68 5.49
N VAL A 116 11.30 0.61 4.65
CA VAL A 116 12.69 0.47 5.05
C VAL A 116 13.56 1.50 4.35
N VAL A 117 14.68 1.81 4.98
CA VAL A 117 15.75 2.60 4.37
C VAL A 117 16.81 1.65 3.86
N ILE A 118 17.15 1.82 2.60
CA ILE A 118 18.29 1.14 1.98
C ILE A 118 19.38 2.17 1.79
N SER A 119 20.53 1.93 2.40
CA SER A 119 21.70 2.77 2.18
C SER A 119 22.69 2.02 1.31
N ARG A 120 23.38 2.78 0.48
CA ARG A 120 24.49 2.25 -0.28
C ARG A 120 25.60 1.88 0.71
N ASP A 121 26.12 0.67 0.58
CA ASP A 121 27.23 0.24 1.42
C ASP A 121 28.50 1.00 1.02
N ASN A 122 28.70 2.12 1.69
CA ASN A 122 29.87 2.97 1.50
C ASN A 122 30.44 3.32 2.86
N THR A 123 31.53 2.68 3.21
CA THR A 123 32.17 2.84 4.50
C THR A 123 32.60 4.28 4.80
N ALA A 124 32.90 5.07 3.76
CA ALA A 124 33.32 6.46 3.95
C ALA A 124 32.19 7.37 4.44
N ASN A 125 30.93 7.00 4.17
CA ASN A 125 29.76 7.82 4.49
C ASN A 125 28.82 7.14 5.50
N SER A 126 29.24 6.06 6.15
CA SER A 126 28.39 5.29 7.06
C SER A 126 27.81 6.12 8.21
N THR A 127 28.63 7.00 8.82
CA THR A 127 28.17 7.84 9.92
C THR A 127 27.13 8.86 9.47
N LEU A 128 27.33 9.47 8.30
CA LEU A 128 26.38 10.42 7.74
C LEU A 128 25.07 9.71 7.39
N ASN A 129 25.14 8.51 6.81
CA ASN A 129 23.96 7.71 6.50
C ASN A 129 23.18 7.33 7.76
N GLU A 130 23.88 6.96 8.84
CA GLU A 130 23.24 6.65 10.12
C GLU A 130 22.49 7.86 10.69
N LEU A 131 23.09 9.05 10.65
CA LEU A 131 22.46 10.28 11.11
C LEU A 131 21.21 10.59 10.28
N LEU A 132 21.30 10.44 8.96
CA LEU A 132 20.19 10.66 8.06
C LEU A 132 19.04 9.67 8.31
N VAL A 133 19.34 8.40 8.48
CA VAL A 133 18.35 7.36 8.78
C VAL A 133 17.66 7.66 10.10
N ASN A 134 18.40 8.04 11.14
CA ASN A 134 17.81 8.38 12.43
C ASN A 134 16.89 9.60 12.34
N ASP A 135 17.28 10.61 11.58
CA ASP A 135 16.44 11.78 11.36
C ASP A 135 15.15 11.42 10.64
N ILE A 136 15.23 10.60 9.60
CA ILE A 136 14.05 10.12 8.87
C ILE A 136 13.13 9.35 9.80
N LYS A 137 13.66 8.47 10.65
CA LYS A 137 12.86 7.72 11.64
C LYS A 137 12.11 8.65 12.58
N LEU A 138 12.77 9.70 13.08
CA LEU A 138 12.14 10.67 13.96
C LEU A 138 11.03 11.44 13.26
N GLN A 139 11.20 11.77 11.99
CA GLN A 139 10.20 12.50 11.19
C GLN A 139 8.98 11.64 10.87
N LEU A 140 9.16 10.35 10.58
CA LEU A 140 8.10 9.48 10.08
C LEU A 140 7.43 8.63 11.16
N SER A 141 8.00 8.50 12.35
CA SER A 141 7.49 7.64 13.42
C SER A 141 6.45 8.32 14.32
N ARG A 142 5.83 9.36 13.86
CA ARG A 142 4.79 10.08 14.62
C ARG A 142 3.49 9.30 14.69
#